data_b0693fd1921e6436e6863126d4ec673e
#
_entry.id   b0693fd1921e6436e6863126d4ec673e
#
_cell.length_a   1.000
_cell.length_b   1.000
_cell.length_c   1.000
_cell.angle_alpha   90.00
_cell.angle_beta   90.00
_cell.angle_gamma   90.00
#
_symmetry.space_group_name_H-M   'P 1'
#
loop_
_entity.id
_entity.type
_entity.pdbx_description
1 polymer ?
#
loop_
_entity_poly.entity_id
_entity_poly.type
_entity_poly.pdbx_seq_one_letter_code
_entity_poly.pdbx_strand_id
1 'polypeptide(L)'
;VRRAELLDRHFPRRSELDFARTVIERGLGLDLTAEGRIHLDLEPHQGREIGVRAEAVRVPDEVHVVGRPLGGVGDAEALLGALGRALAAAHTDRTLDLELRMLGDEAVSAAFEVLFAGILHERSFGERRFGADRELYFERASLLDVIRLRGIAARVPIESDPEGIPADARVAGAASAALGLPIEAPVAWLELDPDRGASTCLRGFALAAVLRQELRSTFGVNWFESRRAGRYLRDIWSYGRRYDAEELAREVGANGLRWDLVREDLVGSSA
;
A
#
# COMPACT_ATOMS: atom_id res chain seq x y z
N VAL A 1 11.26 -15.82 14.61
CA VAL A 1 10.47 -15.29 15.75
C VAL A 1 11.27 -14.18 16.46
N ARG A 2 12.42 -14.45 17.09
CA ARG A 2 13.21 -13.44 17.86
C ARG A 2 13.58 -12.17 17.08
N ARG A 3 13.86 -12.25 15.76
CA ARG A 3 14.22 -11.08 14.93
C ARG A 3 13.02 -10.18 14.63
N ALA A 4 11.84 -10.73 14.48
CA ALA A 4 10.61 -9.94 14.30
C ALA A 4 10.27 -9.15 15.57
N GLU A 5 10.34 -9.78 16.74
CA GLU A 5 10.09 -9.14 18.04
C GLU A 5 11.00 -7.93 18.30
N LEU A 6 12.25 -7.95 17.78
CA LEU A 6 13.17 -6.82 17.91
C LEU A 6 12.70 -5.59 17.14
N LEU A 7 12.06 -5.76 16.00
CA LEU A 7 11.54 -4.66 15.19
C LEU A 7 10.19 -4.17 15.73
N ASP A 8 9.35 -5.08 16.20
CA ASP A 8 8.01 -4.77 16.69
C ASP A 8 8.02 -3.88 17.95
N ARG A 9 9.13 -3.88 18.72
CA ARG A 9 9.31 -2.96 19.86
C ARG A 9 9.28 -1.48 19.47
N HIS A 10 9.56 -1.16 18.20
CA HIS A 10 9.51 0.21 17.69
C HIS A 10 8.07 0.69 17.44
N PHE A 11 7.11 -0.24 17.40
CA PHE A 11 5.68 0.03 17.27
C PHE A 11 4.90 -0.71 18.35
N PRO A 12 4.96 -0.24 19.62
CA PRO A 12 4.22 -0.86 20.70
C PRO A 12 2.71 -0.76 20.45
N ARG A 13 1.96 -1.70 20.96
CA ARG A 13 0.49 -1.73 20.89
C ARG A 13 -0.12 -0.36 21.17
N ARG A 14 -1.09 0.03 20.37
CA ARG A 14 -1.85 1.29 20.45
C ARG A 14 -1.04 2.56 20.11
N SER A 15 0.19 2.43 19.63
CA SER A 15 0.98 3.59 19.17
C SER A 15 0.82 3.86 17.68
N GLU A 16 0.17 2.95 16.94
CA GLU A 16 0.09 3.00 15.48
C GLU A 16 -0.66 4.26 15.01
N LEU A 17 -1.74 4.62 15.69
CA LEU A 17 -2.50 5.82 15.35
C LEU A 17 -1.72 7.11 15.61
N ASP A 18 -1.01 7.20 16.72
CA ASP A 18 -0.16 8.37 17.04
C ASP A 18 1.02 8.47 16.08
N PHE A 19 1.53 7.32 15.65
CA PHE A 19 2.53 7.24 14.60
C PHE A 19 1.98 7.74 13.26
N ALA A 20 0.82 7.24 12.83
CA ALA A 20 0.15 7.68 11.61
C ALA A 20 -0.15 9.19 11.62
N ARG A 21 -0.61 9.73 12.74
CA ARG A 21 -0.78 11.18 12.92
C ARG A 21 0.52 11.95 12.75
N THR A 22 1.62 11.41 13.27
CA THR A 22 2.92 12.05 13.12
C THR A 22 3.34 12.15 11.66
N VAL A 23 3.15 11.11 10.87
CA VAL A 23 3.49 11.09 9.45
C VAL A 23 2.53 11.98 8.64
N ILE A 24 1.23 11.81 8.82
CA ILE A 24 0.20 12.43 7.98
C ILE A 24 -0.04 13.89 8.38
N GLU A 25 -0.30 14.16 9.66
CA GLU A 25 -0.66 15.52 10.08
C GLU A 25 0.57 16.42 10.25
N ARG A 26 1.59 15.95 10.96
CA ARG A 26 2.78 16.76 11.22
C ARG A 26 3.73 16.77 10.02
N GLY A 27 3.92 15.64 9.36
CA GLY A 27 4.80 15.49 8.21
C GLY A 27 4.19 16.09 6.94
N LEU A 28 3.15 15.49 6.42
CA LEU A 28 2.51 15.90 5.17
C LEU A 28 1.56 17.12 5.34
N GLY A 29 1.15 17.44 6.55
CA GLY A 29 0.21 18.53 6.82
C GLY A 29 -1.20 18.24 6.30
N LEU A 30 -1.58 16.96 6.28
CA LEU A 30 -2.90 16.49 5.90
C LEU A 30 -3.72 16.20 7.16
N ASP A 31 -5.02 16.46 7.12
CA ASP A 31 -5.92 16.01 8.18
C ASP A 31 -6.20 14.52 8.04
N LEU A 32 -5.85 13.74 9.07
CA LEU A 32 -6.02 12.29 9.10
C LEU A 32 -7.48 11.85 8.89
N THR A 33 -8.42 12.67 9.37
CA THR A 33 -9.86 12.41 9.22
C THR A 33 -10.46 13.03 7.96
N ALA A 34 -9.65 13.76 7.19
CA ALA A 34 -10.12 14.52 6.04
C ALA A 34 -11.40 15.35 6.35
N GLU A 35 -11.32 16.13 7.45
CA GLU A 35 -12.43 16.98 7.90
C GLU A 35 -13.70 16.19 8.26
N GLY A 36 -13.52 15.01 8.83
CA GLY A 36 -14.60 14.14 9.29
C GLY A 36 -15.16 13.18 8.22
N ARG A 37 -14.57 13.13 7.02
CA ARG A 37 -14.96 12.20 5.97
C ARG A 37 -14.37 10.79 6.15
N ILE A 38 -13.28 10.67 6.89
CA ILE A 38 -12.66 9.38 7.22
C ILE A 38 -13.03 9.00 8.65
N HIS A 39 -13.66 7.86 8.79
CA HIS A 39 -14.06 7.26 10.06
C HIS A 39 -13.06 6.16 10.45
N LEU A 40 -12.40 6.34 11.59
CA LEU A 40 -11.43 5.38 12.11
C LEU A 40 -12.09 4.46 13.12
N ASP A 41 -12.16 3.17 12.82
CA ASP A 41 -12.65 2.14 13.72
C ASP A 41 -11.59 1.03 13.88
N LEU A 42 -10.67 1.27 14.80
CA LEU A 42 -9.51 0.42 15.11
C LEU A 42 -9.66 -0.28 16.47
N GLU A 43 -10.84 -0.16 17.09
CA GLU A 43 -11.08 -0.79 18.37
C GLU A 43 -11.33 -2.31 18.22
N PRO A 44 -10.87 -3.12 19.20
CA PRO A 44 -11.08 -4.55 19.18
C PRO A 44 -12.56 -4.89 19.39
N HIS A 45 -13.22 -5.43 18.38
CA HIS A 45 -14.57 -5.99 18.49
C HIS A 45 -14.57 -7.49 18.20
N GLN A 46 -15.52 -8.21 18.80
CA GLN A 46 -15.69 -9.64 18.56
C GLN A 46 -16.06 -9.87 17.08
N GLY A 47 -15.39 -10.81 16.42
CA GLY A 47 -15.63 -11.13 15.01
C GLY A 47 -14.92 -10.20 14.01
N ARG A 48 -14.14 -9.20 14.45
CA ARG A 48 -13.37 -8.36 13.56
C ARG A 48 -12.10 -9.08 13.09
N GLU A 49 -11.83 -9.01 11.80
CA GLU A 49 -10.62 -9.55 11.21
C GLU A 49 -9.37 -8.85 11.73
N ILE A 50 -8.27 -9.59 11.76
CA ILE A 50 -6.94 -9.05 12.04
C ILE A 50 -6.45 -8.30 10.79
N GLY A 51 -5.79 -7.18 11.00
CA GLY A 51 -5.32 -6.31 9.92
C GLY A 51 -6.08 -4.99 9.88
N VAL A 52 -5.71 -4.15 8.93
CA VAL A 52 -6.32 -2.82 8.72
C VAL A 52 -6.59 -2.65 7.25
N ARG A 53 -7.77 -2.15 6.91
CA ARG A 53 -8.18 -1.85 5.53
C ARG A 53 -9.01 -0.57 5.45
N ALA A 54 -9.06 0.02 4.26
CA ALA A 54 -9.92 1.16 3.96
C ALA A 54 -11.06 0.74 3.04
N GLU A 55 -12.27 1.19 3.39
CA GLU A 55 -13.49 0.95 2.63
C GLU A 55 -14.14 2.29 2.27
N ALA A 56 -14.24 2.58 0.99
CA ALA A 56 -14.90 3.77 0.49
C ALA A 56 -16.38 3.49 0.25
N VAL A 57 -17.23 3.96 1.15
CA VAL A 57 -18.69 3.75 1.07
C VAL A 57 -19.33 4.76 0.14
N ARG A 58 -18.93 6.02 0.25
CA ARG A 58 -19.44 7.12 -0.58
C ARG A 58 -18.35 8.17 -0.80
N VAL A 59 -17.67 8.10 -1.93
CA VAL A 59 -16.58 9.01 -2.28
C VAL A 59 -17.12 10.38 -2.69
N PRO A 60 -16.58 11.47 -2.12
CA PRO A 60 -15.54 11.55 -1.10
C PRO A 60 -16.05 11.61 0.36
N ASP A 61 -17.35 11.49 0.59
CA ASP A 61 -18.04 11.93 1.80
C ASP A 61 -17.95 10.93 2.97
N GLU A 62 -17.75 9.65 2.67
CA GLU A 62 -17.78 8.60 3.68
C GLU A 62 -16.80 7.47 3.34
N VAL A 63 -15.70 7.44 4.08
CA VAL A 63 -14.64 6.43 3.97
C VAL A 63 -14.36 5.86 5.36
N HIS A 64 -14.27 4.55 5.48
CA HIS A 64 -13.98 3.88 6.73
C HIS A 64 -12.58 3.27 6.70
N VAL A 65 -11.81 3.45 7.75
CA VAL A 65 -10.60 2.68 8.02
C VAL A 65 -10.90 1.77 9.19
N VAL A 66 -10.99 0.50 8.90
CA VAL A 66 -11.43 -0.51 9.86
C VAL A 66 -10.36 -1.56 10.08
N GLY A 67 -10.25 -2.05 11.29
CA GLY A 67 -9.30 -3.12 11.56
C GLY A 67 -9.06 -3.34 13.05
N ARG A 68 -8.16 -4.29 13.30
CA ARG A 68 -7.72 -4.65 14.64
C ARG A 68 -6.20 -4.78 14.66
N PRO A 69 -5.48 -3.66 14.76
CA PRO A 69 -4.03 -3.72 14.88
C PRO A 69 -3.61 -4.38 16.20
N LEU A 70 -2.63 -5.26 16.12
CA LEU A 70 -2.06 -5.98 17.28
C LEU A 70 -0.74 -5.35 17.73
N GLY A 71 -0.22 -4.41 16.97
CA GLY A 71 1.09 -3.80 17.15
C GLY A 71 2.15 -4.41 16.23
N GLY A 72 3.28 -3.73 16.15
CA GLY A 72 4.41 -4.13 15.33
C GLY A 72 4.49 -3.40 13.98
N VAL A 73 5.58 -3.69 13.27
CA VAL A 73 5.90 -3.03 12.00
C VAL A 73 4.83 -3.29 10.94
N GLY A 74 4.36 -4.53 10.83
CA GLY A 74 3.36 -4.91 9.83
C GLY A 74 2.05 -4.17 9.98
N ASP A 75 1.58 -3.96 11.22
CA ASP A 75 0.36 -3.21 11.49
C ASP A 75 0.54 -1.70 11.23
N ALA A 76 1.73 -1.16 11.51
CA ALA A 76 2.04 0.22 11.16
C ALA A 76 2.07 0.45 9.63
N GLU A 77 2.65 -0.48 8.88
CA GLU A 77 2.62 -0.48 7.40
C GLU A 77 1.19 -0.58 6.88
N ALA A 78 0.41 -1.54 7.39
CA ALA A 78 -0.99 -1.74 6.98
C ALA A 78 -1.86 -0.51 7.26
N LEU A 79 -1.70 0.12 8.44
CA LEU A 79 -2.44 1.32 8.79
C LEU A 79 -2.07 2.50 7.88
N LEU A 80 -0.78 2.74 7.62
CA LEU A 80 -0.39 3.80 6.69
C LEU A 80 -0.92 3.53 5.29
N GLY A 81 -0.84 2.30 4.81
CA GLY A 81 -1.40 1.92 3.51
C GLY A 81 -2.90 2.18 3.43
N ALA A 82 -3.66 1.70 4.40
CA ALA A 82 -5.11 1.94 4.48
C ALA A 82 -5.45 3.44 4.51
N LEU A 83 -4.67 4.23 5.26
CA LEU A 83 -4.85 5.68 5.32
C LEU A 83 -4.50 6.36 4.00
N GLY A 84 -3.47 5.92 3.29
CA GLY A 84 -3.14 6.42 1.94
C GLY A 84 -4.30 6.22 0.96
N ARG A 85 -4.90 5.04 0.97
CA ARG A 85 -6.11 4.72 0.19
C ARG A 85 -7.32 5.55 0.62
N ALA A 86 -7.55 5.69 1.92
CA ALA A 86 -8.66 6.45 2.47
C ALA A 86 -8.54 7.94 2.16
N LEU A 87 -7.35 8.53 2.31
CA LEU A 87 -7.08 9.92 1.98
C LEU A 87 -7.28 10.20 0.50
N ALA A 88 -6.85 9.30 -0.39
CA ALA A 88 -7.08 9.44 -1.81
C ALA A 88 -8.58 9.47 -2.13
N ALA A 89 -9.37 8.57 -1.58
CA ALA A 89 -10.81 8.56 -1.76
C ALA A 89 -11.48 9.82 -1.18
N ALA A 90 -11.11 10.21 0.03
CA ALA A 90 -11.71 11.36 0.73
C ALA A 90 -11.36 12.72 0.11
N HIS A 91 -10.29 12.83 -0.69
CA HIS A 91 -9.90 14.06 -1.39
C HIS A 91 -10.28 14.07 -2.88
N THR A 92 -10.99 13.07 -3.36
CA THR A 92 -11.57 13.06 -4.70
C THR A 92 -12.50 14.26 -4.88
N ASP A 93 -12.44 14.92 -6.03
CA ASP A 93 -13.32 16.06 -6.32
C ASP A 93 -14.78 15.60 -6.38
N ARG A 94 -15.60 16.22 -5.54
CA ARG A 94 -17.06 15.93 -5.43
C ARG A 94 -17.82 16.24 -6.71
N THR A 95 -17.30 17.13 -7.55
CA THR A 95 -17.97 17.55 -8.79
C THR A 95 -17.81 16.54 -9.92
N LEU A 96 -16.94 15.54 -9.75
CA LEU A 96 -16.79 14.46 -10.74
C LEU A 96 -18.04 13.60 -10.79
N ASP A 97 -18.33 13.05 -11.96
CA ASP A 97 -19.37 12.05 -12.16
C ASP A 97 -19.10 10.79 -11.30
N LEU A 98 -20.17 10.07 -10.94
CA LEU A 98 -20.09 8.90 -10.06
C LEU A 98 -19.08 7.87 -10.55
N GLU A 99 -19.06 7.62 -11.84
CA GLU A 99 -18.16 6.68 -12.51
C GLU A 99 -16.69 7.04 -12.26
N LEU A 100 -16.36 8.33 -12.36
CA LEU A 100 -15.00 8.84 -12.15
C LEU A 100 -14.60 8.92 -10.66
N ARG A 101 -15.56 8.84 -9.76
CA ARG A 101 -15.32 8.77 -8.32
C ARG A 101 -15.15 7.34 -7.81
N MET A 102 -15.93 6.39 -8.38
CA MET A 102 -16.10 5.05 -7.80
C MET A 102 -15.61 3.91 -8.70
N LEU A 103 -15.78 4.00 -10.03
CA LEU A 103 -15.72 2.86 -10.94
C LEU A 103 -14.47 2.79 -11.83
N GLY A 104 -13.44 3.62 -11.57
CA GLY A 104 -12.23 3.61 -12.39
C GLY A 104 -11.25 2.50 -12.02
N ASP A 105 -10.01 2.67 -12.48
CA ASP A 105 -8.93 1.69 -12.30
C ASP A 105 -8.53 1.54 -10.82
N GLU A 106 -8.76 0.37 -10.27
CA GLU A 106 -8.43 0.04 -8.88
C GLU A 106 -6.92 0.02 -8.62
N ALA A 107 -6.08 -0.10 -9.65
CA ALA A 107 -4.63 0.00 -9.52
C ALA A 107 -4.18 1.37 -8.99
N VAL A 108 -4.95 2.44 -9.26
CA VAL A 108 -4.69 3.78 -8.72
C VAL A 108 -4.86 3.81 -7.21
N SER A 109 -5.95 3.24 -6.70
CA SER A 109 -6.19 3.14 -5.24
C SER A 109 -5.13 2.25 -4.57
N ALA A 110 -4.78 1.13 -5.20
CA ALA A 110 -3.72 0.24 -4.73
C ALA A 110 -2.35 0.94 -4.70
N ALA A 111 -2.08 1.83 -5.66
CA ALA A 111 -0.84 2.59 -5.68
C ALA A 111 -0.69 3.52 -4.47
N PHE A 112 -1.73 4.21 -4.06
CA PHE A 112 -1.67 5.07 -2.87
C PHE A 112 -1.54 4.25 -1.58
N GLU A 113 -2.14 3.07 -1.52
CA GLU A 113 -1.95 2.12 -0.43
C GLU A 113 -0.46 1.70 -0.33
N VAL A 114 0.13 1.26 -1.44
CA VAL A 114 1.55 0.85 -1.50
C VAL A 114 2.49 2.02 -1.23
N LEU A 115 2.21 3.20 -1.76
CA LEU A 115 3.01 4.41 -1.56
C LEU A 115 3.11 4.78 -0.08
N PHE A 116 1.98 4.77 0.64
CA PHE A 116 1.95 5.16 2.05
C PHE A 116 2.51 4.07 2.97
N ALA A 117 2.21 2.80 2.72
CA ALA A 117 2.87 1.69 3.41
C ALA A 117 4.40 1.77 3.24
N GLY A 118 4.86 2.10 2.04
CA GLY A 118 6.26 2.25 1.70
C GLY A 118 7.00 3.45 2.32
N ILE A 119 6.32 4.34 3.06
CA ILE A 119 7.00 5.41 3.81
C ILE A 119 7.98 4.82 4.84
N LEU A 120 7.64 3.69 5.44
CA LEU A 120 8.54 3.00 6.37
C LEU A 120 9.82 2.51 5.66
N HIS A 121 9.75 2.23 4.36
CA HIS A 121 10.87 1.78 3.53
C HIS A 121 11.76 2.94 3.04
N GLU A 122 11.35 4.20 3.27
CA GLU A 122 12.22 5.33 2.98
C GLU A 122 13.45 5.27 3.89
N ARG A 123 14.65 5.29 3.28
CA ARG A 123 15.91 5.10 4.02
C ARG A 123 16.05 6.07 5.19
N SER A 124 15.79 7.35 4.94
CA SER A 124 15.86 8.39 5.97
C SER A 124 14.85 8.22 7.09
N PHE A 125 13.68 7.62 6.81
CA PHE A 125 12.71 7.25 7.83
C PHE A 125 13.19 6.06 8.66
N GLY A 126 13.60 4.99 8.00
CA GLY A 126 14.09 3.78 8.64
C GLY A 126 15.30 4.02 9.53
N GLU A 127 16.27 4.82 9.08
CA GLU A 127 17.43 5.19 9.87
C GLU A 127 17.06 5.89 11.19
N ARG A 128 16.11 6.82 11.16
CA ARG A 128 15.65 7.52 12.35
C ARG A 128 14.79 6.67 13.27
N ARG A 129 13.93 5.84 12.69
CA ARG A 129 12.97 5.03 13.48
C ARG A 129 13.62 3.82 14.11
N PHE A 130 14.44 3.09 13.35
CA PHE A 130 15.01 1.82 13.80
C PHE A 130 16.42 1.95 14.36
N GLY A 131 17.15 3.02 14.08
CA GLY A 131 18.48 3.27 14.61
C GLY A 131 19.45 2.10 14.37
N ALA A 132 19.88 1.42 15.42
CA ALA A 132 20.79 0.26 15.33
C ALA A 132 20.14 -0.96 14.65
N ASP A 133 18.82 -1.07 14.64
CA ASP A 133 18.08 -2.19 14.03
C ASP A 133 17.74 -1.94 12.54
N ARG A 134 18.16 -0.81 11.96
CA ARG A 134 17.77 -0.41 10.60
C ARG A 134 18.12 -1.44 9.52
N GLU A 135 19.30 -2.03 9.60
CA GLU A 135 19.75 -3.04 8.63
C GLU A 135 18.86 -4.28 8.68
N LEU A 136 18.56 -4.76 9.89
CA LEU A 136 17.64 -5.86 10.08
C LEU A 136 16.25 -5.54 9.53
N TYR A 137 15.79 -4.29 9.68
CA TYR A 137 14.52 -3.85 9.13
C TYR A 137 14.53 -3.88 7.61
N PHE A 138 15.53 -3.28 6.97
CA PHE A 138 15.59 -3.21 5.50
C PHE A 138 15.76 -4.59 4.86
N GLU A 139 16.59 -5.47 5.43
CA GLU A 139 16.70 -6.86 4.98
C GLU A 139 15.34 -7.58 5.03
N ARG A 140 14.60 -7.42 6.14
CA ARG A 140 13.27 -8.01 6.29
C ARG A 140 12.27 -7.41 5.32
N ALA A 141 12.22 -6.10 5.19
CA ALA A 141 11.30 -5.40 4.29
C ALA A 141 11.51 -5.84 2.85
N SER A 142 12.74 -5.81 2.34
CA SER A 142 13.07 -6.26 0.99
C SER A 142 12.68 -7.72 0.75
N LEU A 143 12.95 -8.61 1.71
CA LEU A 143 12.58 -10.02 1.59
C LEU A 143 11.05 -10.19 1.49
N LEU A 144 10.29 -9.50 2.34
CA LEU A 144 8.83 -9.57 2.34
C LEU A 144 8.24 -9.00 1.06
N ASP A 145 8.76 -7.89 0.55
CA ASP A 145 8.33 -7.31 -0.71
C ASP A 145 8.61 -8.23 -1.90
N VAL A 146 9.78 -8.88 -1.94
CA VAL A 146 10.09 -9.88 -2.96
C VAL A 146 9.12 -11.07 -2.90
N ILE A 147 8.87 -11.61 -1.70
CA ILE A 147 7.92 -12.71 -1.50
C ILE A 147 6.51 -12.29 -1.97
N ARG A 148 6.05 -11.11 -1.55
CA ARG A 148 4.75 -10.56 -1.91
C ARG A 148 4.60 -10.39 -3.42
N LEU A 149 5.56 -9.72 -4.07
CA LEU A 149 5.51 -9.48 -5.51
C LEU A 149 5.60 -10.78 -6.32
N ARG A 150 6.42 -11.75 -5.92
CA ARG A 150 6.48 -13.06 -6.56
C ARG A 150 5.17 -13.82 -6.41
N GLY A 151 4.57 -13.80 -5.22
CA GLY A 151 3.26 -14.39 -4.98
C GLY A 151 2.17 -13.78 -5.85
N ILE A 152 2.12 -12.44 -5.93
CA ILE A 152 1.16 -11.74 -6.80
C ILE A 152 1.42 -12.08 -8.28
N ALA A 153 2.66 -12.03 -8.75
CA ALA A 153 2.99 -12.33 -10.14
C ALA A 153 2.62 -13.77 -10.56
N ALA A 154 2.75 -14.74 -9.66
CA ALA A 154 2.36 -16.13 -9.91
C ALA A 154 0.84 -16.30 -10.12
N ARG A 155 0.03 -15.39 -9.62
CA ARG A 155 -1.44 -15.42 -9.76
C ARG A 155 -1.91 -14.89 -11.12
N VAL A 156 -1.17 -14.00 -11.76
CA VAL A 156 -1.58 -13.39 -13.04
C VAL A 156 -2.00 -14.42 -14.08
N PRO A 157 -1.21 -15.47 -14.41
CA PRO A 157 -1.62 -16.46 -15.39
C PRO A 157 -2.78 -17.34 -14.91
N ILE A 158 -3.02 -17.43 -13.60
CA ILE A 158 -4.14 -18.17 -13.02
C ILE A 158 -5.43 -17.39 -13.19
N GLU A 159 -5.41 -16.11 -12.83
CA GLU A 159 -6.58 -15.21 -12.89
C GLU A 159 -6.95 -14.82 -14.33
N SER A 160 -6.00 -14.87 -15.24
CA SER A 160 -6.21 -14.58 -16.67
C SER A 160 -6.64 -15.80 -17.49
N ASP A 161 -6.86 -16.94 -16.85
CA ASP A 161 -7.24 -18.17 -17.55
C ASP A 161 -8.70 -18.10 -18.03
N PRO A 162 -8.95 -18.15 -19.34
CA PRO A 162 -10.30 -18.11 -19.88
C PRO A 162 -11.10 -19.41 -19.66
N GLU A 163 -10.45 -20.51 -19.28
CA GLU A 163 -11.11 -21.82 -19.07
C GLU A 163 -11.80 -21.94 -17.71
N GLY A 164 -11.72 -20.90 -16.86
CA GLY A 164 -12.44 -20.83 -15.59
C GLY A 164 -11.59 -21.20 -14.37
N ILE A 165 -12.21 -21.78 -13.32
CA ILE A 165 -11.55 -22.07 -12.05
C ILE A 165 -10.41 -23.08 -12.28
N PRO A 166 -9.14 -22.70 -12.00
CA PRO A 166 -8.02 -23.60 -12.23
C PRO A 166 -8.01 -24.76 -11.23
N ALA A 167 -7.45 -25.89 -11.66
CA ALA A 167 -7.29 -27.03 -10.77
C ALA A 167 -6.36 -26.72 -9.59
N ASP A 168 -6.66 -27.25 -8.41
CA ASP A 168 -5.90 -27.07 -7.16
C ASP A 168 -4.39 -27.28 -7.35
N ALA A 169 -4.00 -28.31 -8.12
CA ALA A 169 -2.58 -28.60 -8.40
C ALA A 169 -1.88 -27.47 -9.17
N ARG A 170 -2.60 -26.76 -10.03
CA ARG A 170 -2.05 -25.64 -10.81
C ARG A 170 -1.84 -24.41 -9.92
N VAL A 171 -2.78 -24.12 -9.05
CA VAL A 171 -2.69 -23.00 -8.08
C VAL A 171 -1.54 -23.27 -7.09
N ALA A 172 -1.50 -24.46 -6.50
CA ALA A 172 -0.44 -24.89 -5.59
C ALA A 172 0.93 -24.92 -6.27
N GLY A 173 1.01 -25.38 -7.50
CA GLY A 173 2.25 -25.43 -8.30
C GLY A 173 2.80 -24.03 -8.59
N ALA A 174 1.95 -23.09 -8.99
CA ALA A 174 2.34 -21.70 -9.25
C ALA A 174 2.84 -21.00 -7.98
N ALA A 175 2.11 -21.13 -6.88
CA ALA A 175 2.50 -20.58 -5.59
C ALA A 175 3.83 -21.17 -5.10
N SER A 176 3.99 -22.48 -5.19
CA SER A 176 5.22 -23.18 -4.79
C SER A 176 6.43 -22.75 -5.63
N ALA A 177 6.28 -22.63 -6.94
CA ALA A 177 7.34 -22.15 -7.83
C ALA A 177 7.72 -20.69 -7.55
N ALA A 178 6.74 -19.84 -7.26
CA ALA A 178 6.97 -18.43 -6.95
C ALA A 178 7.73 -18.25 -5.62
N LEU A 179 7.33 -18.97 -4.59
CA LEU A 179 7.87 -18.80 -3.24
C LEU A 179 9.11 -19.66 -2.97
N GLY A 180 9.36 -20.68 -3.83
CA GLY A 180 10.46 -21.63 -3.62
C GLY A 180 10.21 -22.59 -2.44
N LEU A 181 8.95 -22.74 -2.03
CA LEU A 181 8.51 -23.57 -0.91
C LEU A 181 7.32 -24.42 -1.35
N PRO A 182 7.16 -25.66 -0.85
CA PRO A 182 5.95 -26.44 -1.12
C PRO A 182 4.74 -25.76 -0.47
N ILE A 183 3.78 -25.35 -1.29
CA ILE A 183 2.53 -24.72 -0.86
C ILE A 183 1.38 -25.64 -1.22
N GLU A 184 0.56 -25.99 -0.25
CA GLU A 184 -0.65 -26.80 -0.47
C GLU A 184 -1.78 -25.95 -1.07
N ALA A 185 -2.65 -26.57 -1.85
CA ALA A 185 -3.73 -25.90 -2.55
C ALA A 185 -4.63 -25.04 -1.63
N PRO A 186 -5.08 -25.51 -0.45
CA PRO A 186 -5.89 -24.68 0.44
C PRO A 186 -5.20 -23.37 0.86
N VAL A 187 -3.89 -23.42 1.11
CA VAL A 187 -3.10 -22.22 1.48
C VAL A 187 -2.95 -21.31 0.26
N ALA A 188 -2.66 -21.89 -0.91
CA ALA A 188 -2.53 -21.11 -2.15
C ALA A 188 -3.84 -20.39 -2.51
N TRP A 189 -4.99 -21.00 -2.26
CA TRP A 189 -6.31 -20.38 -2.47
C TRP A 189 -6.59 -19.24 -1.51
N LEU A 190 -6.14 -19.31 -0.27
CA LEU A 190 -6.28 -18.23 0.72
C LEU A 190 -5.50 -16.96 0.34
N GLU A 191 -4.44 -17.10 -0.45
CA GLU A 191 -3.65 -15.98 -0.96
C GLU A 191 -4.30 -15.30 -2.18
N LEU A 192 -5.33 -15.91 -2.77
CA LEU A 192 -6.08 -15.29 -3.86
C LEU A 192 -7.04 -14.25 -3.26
N ASP A 193 -6.75 -12.99 -3.50
CA ASP A 193 -7.64 -11.88 -3.12
C ASP A 193 -8.78 -11.79 -4.15
N PRO A 194 -10.02 -12.14 -3.80
CA PRO A 194 -11.13 -12.11 -4.75
C PRO A 194 -11.49 -10.69 -5.17
N ASP A 195 -11.15 -9.69 -4.37
CA ASP A 195 -11.53 -8.30 -4.59
C ASP A 195 -10.51 -7.53 -5.44
N ARG A 196 -9.26 -8.05 -5.49
CA ARG A 196 -8.18 -7.39 -6.21
C ARG A 196 -7.40 -8.38 -7.08
N GLY A 197 -7.60 -8.30 -8.39
CA GLY A 197 -6.83 -9.08 -9.35
C GLY A 197 -5.33 -8.83 -9.24
N ALA A 198 -4.52 -9.86 -9.47
CA ALA A 198 -3.06 -9.80 -9.38
C ALA A 198 -2.46 -8.74 -10.32
N SER A 199 -2.99 -8.60 -11.51
CA SER A 199 -2.56 -7.57 -12.47
C SER A 199 -2.81 -6.16 -11.94
N THR A 200 -3.95 -5.93 -11.29
CA THR A 200 -4.29 -4.66 -10.62
C THR A 200 -3.30 -4.33 -9.51
N CYS A 201 -2.99 -5.32 -8.66
CA CYS A 201 -1.99 -5.15 -7.61
C CYS A 201 -0.61 -4.80 -8.18
N LEU A 202 -0.13 -5.54 -9.20
CA LEU A 202 1.17 -5.26 -9.82
C LEU A 202 1.24 -3.87 -10.45
N ARG A 203 0.20 -3.46 -11.19
CA ARG A 203 0.12 -2.10 -11.75
C ARG A 203 0.12 -1.04 -10.64
N GLY A 204 -0.54 -1.31 -9.52
CA GLY A 204 -0.49 -0.48 -8.32
C GLY A 204 0.93 -0.32 -7.77
N PHE A 205 1.71 -1.39 -7.67
CA PHE A 205 3.13 -1.32 -7.27
C PHE A 205 3.96 -0.48 -8.24
N ALA A 206 3.77 -0.67 -9.56
CA ALA A 206 4.51 0.10 -10.56
C ALA A 206 4.17 1.58 -10.52
N LEU A 207 2.90 1.94 -10.37
CA LEU A 207 2.48 3.34 -10.21
C LEU A 207 2.99 3.94 -8.89
N ALA A 208 2.96 3.19 -7.78
CA ALA A 208 3.52 3.65 -6.51
C ALA A 208 5.01 3.97 -6.60
N ALA A 209 5.78 3.17 -7.33
CA ALA A 209 7.20 3.43 -7.58
C ALA A 209 7.41 4.71 -8.41
N VAL A 210 6.58 4.95 -9.42
CA VAL A 210 6.59 6.20 -10.20
C VAL A 210 6.26 7.40 -9.31
N LEU A 211 5.19 7.34 -8.53
CA LEU A 211 4.78 8.41 -7.62
C LEU A 211 5.86 8.70 -6.57
N ARG A 212 6.49 7.67 -6.02
CA ARG A 212 7.59 7.79 -5.06
C ARG A 212 8.79 8.50 -5.68
N GLN A 213 9.17 8.11 -6.89
CA GLN A 213 10.26 8.76 -7.62
C GLN A 213 9.97 10.24 -7.87
N GLU A 214 8.74 10.57 -8.28
CA GLU A 214 8.32 11.96 -8.50
C GLU A 214 8.34 12.78 -7.20
N LEU A 215 7.83 12.21 -6.11
CA LEU A 215 7.84 12.86 -4.79
C LEU A 215 9.27 13.10 -4.29
N ARG A 216 10.17 12.11 -4.47
CA ARG A 216 11.59 12.26 -4.12
C ARG A 216 12.30 13.31 -4.97
N SER A 217 12.03 13.35 -6.26
CA SER A 217 12.65 14.32 -7.18
C SER A 217 12.22 15.75 -6.91
N THR A 218 10.94 15.94 -6.60
CA THR A 218 10.33 17.28 -6.42
C THR A 218 10.46 17.82 -4.99
N PHE A 219 10.38 16.97 -3.97
CA PHE A 219 10.34 17.37 -2.56
C PHE A 219 11.52 16.83 -1.74
N GLY A 220 12.41 16.05 -2.37
CA GLY A 220 13.57 15.44 -1.71
C GLY A 220 13.26 14.10 -1.04
N VAL A 221 14.29 13.44 -0.53
CA VAL A 221 14.21 12.10 0.10
C VAL A 221 13.34 12.06 1.36
N ASN A 222 13.06 13.21 1.96
CA ASN A 222 12.15 13.34 3.10
C ASN A 222 10.77 13.88 2.69
N TRP A 223 10.29 13.57 1.49
CA TRP A 223 9.01 14.06 0.95
C TRP A 223 7.83 13.87 1.92
N PHE A 224 7.82 12.81 2.72
CA PHE A 224 6.79 12.50 3.73
C PHE A 224 6.79 13.45 4.94
N GLU A 225 7.76 14.36 5.04
CA GLU A 225 7.83 15.46 6.02
C GLU A 225 7.57 16.82 5.37
N SER A 226 7.10 16.84 4.13
CA SER A 226 6.86 18.06 3.36
C SER A 226 5.37 18.36 3.21
N ARG A 227 4.92 19.45 3.81
CA ARG A 227 3.54 19.97 3.59
C ARG A 227 3.27 20.31 2.13
N ARG A 228 4.32 20.59 1.35
CA ARG A 228 4.16 20.82 -0.10
C ARG A 228 3.86 19.50 -0.82
N ALA A 229 4.50 18.40 -0.43
CA ALA A 229 4.18 17.07 -0.94
C ALA A 229 2.74 16.66 -0.58
N GLY A 230 2.28 16.97 0.64
CA GLY A 230 0.88 16.72 1.02
C GLY A 230 -0.13 17.50 0.16
N ARG A 231 0.16 18.75 -0.19
CA ARG A 231 -0.69 19.53 -1.14
C ARG A 231 -0.68 18.91 -2.54
N TYR A 232 0.49 18.56 -3.04
CA TYR A 232 0.64 17.90 -4.33
C TYR A 232 -0.13 16.57 -4.41
N LEU A 233 -0.08 15.77 -3.36
CA LEU A 233 -0.89 14.55 -3.26
C LEU A 233 -2.39 14.84 -3.30
N ARG A 234 -2.87 15.87 -2.60
CA ARG A 234 -4.29 16.29 -2.67
C ARG A 234 -4.69 16.70 -4.08
N ASP A 235 -3.82 17.41 -4.79
CA ASP A 235 -4.08 17.82 -6.17
C ASP A 235 -4.24 16.57 -7.08
N ILE A 236 -3.37 15.57 -6.95
CA ILE A 236 -3.50 14.30 -7.67
C ILE A 236 -4.77 13.55 -7.27
N TRP A 237 -5.08 13.46 -5.98
CA TRP A 237 -6.27 12.76 -5.50
C TRP A 237 -7.58 13.40 -5.97
N SER A 238 -7.58 14.71 -6.24
CA SER A 238 -8.76 15.41 -6.77
C SER A 238 -9.21 14.85 -8.12
N TYR A 239 -8.32 14.24 -8.88
CA TYR A 239 -8.66 13.59 -10.16
C TYR A 239 -9.60 12.39 -9.98
N GLY A 240 -9.69 11.82 -8.78
CA GLY A 240 -10.44 10.61 -8.51
C GLY A 240 -9.91 9.44 -9.32
N ARG A 241 -10.80 8.79 -10.06
CA ARG A 241 -10.49 7.67 -10.94
C ARG A 241 -10.62 8.03 -12.43
N ARG A 242 -10.39 9.30 -12.76
CA ARG A 242 -10.42 9.81 -14.14
C ARG A 242 -9.36 9.16 -15.02
N TYR A 243 -8.20 8.91 -14.45
CA TYR A 243 -7.05 8.32 -15.11
C TYR A 243 -6.88 6.87 -14.69
N ASP A 244 -6.53 6.00 -15.64
CA ASP A 244 -5.97 4.70 -15.30
C ASP A 244 -4.52 4.84 -14.77
N ALA A 245 -3.92 3.73 -14.32
CA ALA A 245 -2.59 3.78 -13.75
C ALA A 245 -1.51 4.26 -14.74
N GLU A 246 -1.62 3.91 -16.02
CA GLU A 246 -0.72 4.34 -17.09
C GLU A 246 -0.88 5.84 -17.40
N GLU A 247 -2.12 6.30 -17.44
CA GLU A 247 -2.45 7.71 -17.70
C GLU A 247 -2.01 8.58 -16.55
N LEU A 248 -2.26 8.14 -15.30
CA LEU A 248 -1.82 8.89 -14.12
C LEU A 248 -0.28 8.95 -14.03
N ALA A 249 0.43 7.88 -14.40
CA ALA A 249 1.88 7.92 -14.48
C ALA A 249 2.38 8.99 -15.48
N ARG A 250 1.69 9.16 -16.64
CA ARG A 250 2.02 10.22 -17.59
C ARG A 250 1.66 11.62 -17.09
N GLU A 251 0.53 11.75 -16.40
CA GLU A 251 0.08 13.01 -15.82
C GLU A 251 1.09 13.55 -14.78
N VAL A 252 1.74 12.66 -14.02
CA VAL A 252 2.80 13.06 -13.07
C VAL A 252 4.19 13.15 -13.71
N GLY A 253 4.30 13.11 -15.04
CA GLY A 253 5.53 13.39 -15.78
C GLY A 253 6.37 12.16 -16.16
N ALA A 254 5.91 10.95 -15.91
CA ALA A 254 6.59 9.74 -16.37
C ALA A 254 6.11 9.30 -17.77
N ASN A 255 6.83 8.38 -18.40
CA ASN A 255 6.43 7.81 -19.69
C ASN A 255 5.53 6.57 -19.56
N GLY A 256 4.73 6.48 -18.48
CA GLY A 256 3.92 5.33 -18.12
C GLY A 256 4.48 4.57 -16.93
N LEU A 257 3.98 3.35 -16.67
CA LEU A 257 4.44 2.53 -15.56
C LEU A 257 5.90 2.07 -15.73
N ARG A 258 6.67 2.09 -14.66
CA ARG A 258 8.11 1.84 -14.64
C ARG A 258 8.45 0.64 -13.76
N TRP A 259 8.62 -0.52 -14.36
CA TRP A 259 8.98 -1.76 -13.66
C TRP A 259 10.44 -1.80 -13.17
N ASP A 260 11.31 -1.04 -13.81
CA ASP A 260 12.69 -0.85 -13.37
C ASP A 260 12.74 -0.13 -12.01
N LEU A 261 11.86 0.84 -11.76
CA LEU A 261 11.75 1.50 -10.45
C LEU A 261 11.29 0.53 -9.34
N VAL A 262 10.36 -0.38 -9.65
CA VAL A 262 9.98 -1.44 -8.69
C VAL A 262 11.19 -2.28 -8.31
N ARG A 263 12.00 -2.67 -9.29
CA ARG A 263 13.23 -3.43 -9.03
C ARG A 263 14.25 -2.61 -8.22
N GLU A 264 14.42 -1.34 -8.53
CA GLU A 264 15.31 -0.43 -7.81
C GLU A 264 14.87 -0.28 -6.35
N ASP A 265 13.59 -0.12 -6.08
CA ASP A 265 13.05 -0.05 -4.72
C ASP A 265 13.33 -1.34 -3.93
N LEU A 266 13.22 -2.52 -4.55
CA LEU A 266 13.54 -3.80 -3.92
C LEU A 266 15.03 -3.97 -3.59
N VAL A 267 15.90 -3.50 -4.49
CA VAL A 267 17.36 -3.62 -4.32
C VAL A 267 17.91 -2.48 -3.46
N GLY A 268 17.40 -1.27 -3.63
CA GLY A 268 17.84 -0.07 -2.92
C GLY A 268 17.55 -0.10 -1.42
N SER A 269 16.57 -0.89 -0.99
CA SER A 269 16.33 -1.19 0.43
C SER A 269 17.45 -2.05 1.03
N SER A 270 18.26 -2.71 0.21
CA SER A 270 19.34 -3.63 0.63
C SER A 270 20.75 -3.01 0.55
N ALA A 271 20.91 -1.82 -0.01
CA ALA A 271 22.16 -1.08 -0.18
C ALA A 271 22.19 0.17 0.69
#